data_c379ae69a092ae3e170ecf72ca75c0e8
#
_entry.id   c379ae69a092ae3e170ecf72ca75c0e8
#
_cell.length_a   1.000
_cell.length_b   1.000
_cell.length_c   1.000
_cell.angle_alpha   90.00
_cell.angle_beta   90.00
_cell.angle_gamma   90.00
#
_symmetry.space_group_name_H-M   'P 1'
#
loop_
_entity.id
_entity.type
_entity.pdbx_description
1 polymer ?
#
loop_
_entity_poly.entity_id
_entity_poly.type
_entity_poly.pdbx_seq_one_letter_code
_entity_poly.pdbx_strand_id
1 'polypeptide(L)'
;MAEVVFRDLAEHQGLGAHIVSTSAGTSEWHVGERADIRTIEALDRRGYDGSRHRAKPFTAASFTENDLVVALDRTHERILRQWAPDEDQEGKVTLLLAFDRAAENLDVPDPYYADTATFDSVLAMIETASRGLFRQLEPALRSSLGQRAQRRTTPSQYSSPQN
;
A
#
# COMPACT_ATOMS: atom_id res chain seq x y z
N MET A 1 -0.62 -10.33 -0.81
CA MET A 1 -1.90 -9.96 -1.45
C MET A 1 -2.05 -8.43 -1.57
N ALA A 2 -2.11 -7.68 -0.47
CA ALA A 2 -2.46 -6.25 -0.46
C ALA A 2 -1.62 -5.37 -1.41
N GLU A 3 -0.29 -5.54 -1.43
CA GLU A 3 0.61 -4.84 -2.37
C GLU A 3 0.16 -4.99 -3.83
N VAL A 4 -0.14 -6.23 -4.24
CA VAL A 4 -0.51 -6.56 -5.62
C VAL A 4 -1.87 -5.97 -5.98
N VAL A 5 -2.86 -6.13 -5.10
CA VAL A 5 -4.21 -5.59 -5.27
C VAL A 5 -4.19 -4.07 -5.37
N PHE A 6 -3.45 -3.40 -4.49
CA PHE A 6 -3.42 -1.94 -4.48
C PHE A 6 -2.66 -1.38 -5.68
N ARG A 7 -1.58 -2.03 -6.10
CA ARG A 7 -0.84 -1.67 -7.32
C ARG A 7 -1.74 -1.78 -8.57
N ASP A 8 -2.41 -2.92 -8.73
CA ASP A 8 -3.32 -3.16 -9.84
C ASP A 8 -4.46 -2.11 -9.88
N LEU A 9 -5.05 -1.82 -8.73
CA LEU A 9 -6.06 -0.78 -8.59
C LEU A 9 -5.53 0.59 -9.05
N ALA A 10 -4.33 0.98 -8.63
CA ALA A 10 -3.70 2.23 -9.02
C ALA A 10 -3.46 2.31 -10.54
N GLU A 11 -3.01 1.21 -11.15
CA GLU A 11 -2.80 1.09 -12.59
C GLU A 11 -4.11 1.25 -13.35
N HIS A 12 -5.18 0.56 -12.96
CA HIS A 12 -6.51 0.66 -13.58
C HIS A 12 -7.14 2.06 -13.46
N GLN A 13 -6.79 2.80 -12.42
CA GLN A 13 -7.25 4.18 -12.22
C GLN A 13 -6.34 5.23 -12.88
N GLY A 14 -5.35 4.80 -13.66
CA GLY A 14 -4.41 5.68 -14.38
C GLY A 14 -3.42 6.41 -13.46
N LEU A 15 -3.22 5.92 -12.22
CA LEU A 15 -2.30 6.49 -11.24
C LEU A 15 -1.08 5.58 -10.95
N GLY A 16 -0.91 4.47 -11.67
CA GLY A 16 0.17 3.51 -11.44
C GLY A 16 1.58 4.11 -11.55
N ALA A 17 1.79 5.12 -12.40
CA ALA A 17 3.07 5.83 -12.50
C ALA A 17 3.35 6.80 -11.31
N HIS A 18 2.36 7.01 -10.42
CA HIS A 18 2.41 8.01 -9.35
C HIS A 18 2.29 7.39 -7.96
N ILE A 19 2.01 6.10 -7.88
CA ILE A 19 1.86 5.34 -6.64
C ILE A 19 2.83 4.17 -6.67
N VAL A 20 3.69 4.09 -5.66
CA VAL A 20 4.55 2.94 -5.44
C VAL A 20 3.96 2.14 -4.28
N SER A 21 3.46 0.94 -4.55
CA SER A 21 2.95 0.01 -3.53
C SER A 21 3.99 -1.08 -3.31
N THR A 22 4.38 -1.28 -2.06
CA THR A 22 5.32 -2.33 -1.64
C THR A 22 4.81 -2.99 -0.38
N SER A 23 5.31 -4.18 -0.04
CA SER A 23 5.03 -4.83 1.23
C SER A 23 6.31 -5.29 1.92
N ALA A 24 6.25 -5.39 3.25
CA ALA A 24 7.35 -5.84 4.08
C ALA A 24 6.79 -6.57 5.31
N GLY A 25 7.60 -7.43 5.92
CA GLY A 25 7.28 -8.12 7.16
C GLY A 25 8.00 -7.53 8.36
N THR A 26 7.44 -7.73 9.55
CA THR A 26 8.06 -7.34 10.83
C THR A 26 9.04 -8.41 11.35
N SER A 27 9.29 -9.47 10.57
CA SER A 27 10.26 -10.52 10.88
C SER A 27 11.20 -10.76 9.72
N GLU A 28 12.36 -11.35 9.99
CA GLU A 28 13.39 -11.66 8.97
C GLU A 28 13.32 -13.11 8.45
N TRP A 29 12.39 -13.91 8.94
CA TRP A 29 12.37 -15.36 8.73
C TRP A 29 12.21 -15.82 7.28
N HIS A 30 11.55 -15.01 6.44
CA HIS A 30 11.20 -15.37 5.06
C HIS A 30 11.81 -14.43 4.01
N VAL A 31 12.82 -13.64 4.39
CA VAL A 31 13.43 -12.65 3.48
C VAL A 31 13.93 -13.31 2.19
N GLY A 32 13.50 -12.74 1.06
CA GLY A 32 13.84 -13.26 -0.28
C GLY A 32 12.91 -14.36 -0.79
N GLU A 33 12.06 -14.93 0.05
CA GLU A 33 11.13 -15.99 -0.35
C GLU A 33 10.00 -15.44 -1.25
N ARG A 34 9.43 -16.33 -2.03
CA ARG A 34 8.21 -16.07 -2.80
C ARG A 34 7.00 -16.06 -1.88
N ALA A 35 5.90 -15.47 -2.33
CA ALA A 35 4.62 -15.65 -1.64
C ALA A 35 4.22 -17.13 -1.63
N ASP A 36 3.44 -17.53 -0.61
CA ASP A 36 2.81 -18.84 -0.52
C ASP A 36 2.06 -19.15 -1.83
N ILE A 37 2.19 -20.39 -2.32
CA ILE A 37 1.59 -20.79 -3.59
C ILE A 37 0.07 -20.59 -3.60
N ARG A 38 -0.61 -20.81 -2.47
CA ARG A 38 -2.06 -20.59 -2.33
C ARG A 38 -2.42 -19.12 -2.43
N THR A 39 -1.53 -18.22 -1.96
CA THR A 39 -1.66 -16.76 -2.17
C THR A 39 -1.57 -16.43 -3.66
N ILE A 40 -0.60 -17.01 -4.38
CA ILE A 40 -0.43 -16.78 -5.82
C ILE A 40 -1.65 -17.28 -6.59
N GLU A 41 -2.13 -18.49 -6.28
CA GLU A 41 -3.31 -19.08 -6.90
C GLU A 41 -4.59 -18.26 -6.64
N ALA A 42 -4.78 -17.74 -5.41
CA ALA A 42 -5.91 -16.91 -5.09
C ALA A 42 -5.90 -15.59 -5.87
N LEU A 43 -4.72 -14.97 -6.00
CA LEU A 43 -4.50 -13.77 -6.80
C LEU A 43 -4.78 -14.04 -8.28
N ASP A 44 -4.22 -15.13 -8.84
CA ASP A 44 -4.38 -15.52 -10.24
C ASP A 44 -5.84 -15.76 -10.63
N ARG A 45 -6.61 -16.44 -9.78
CA ARG A 45 -8.07 -16.62 -9.97
C ARG A 45 -8.85 -15.31 -10.12
N ARG A 46 -8.32 -14.21 -9.59
CA ARG A 46 -8.89 -12.86 -9.67
C ARG A 46 -8.19 -11.95 -10.69
N GLY A 47 -7.24 -12.50 -11.47
CA GLY A 47 -6.53 -11.78 -12.52
C GLY A 47 -5.34 -10.94 -12.05
N TYR A 48 -4.88 -11.12 -10.80
CA TYR A 48 -3.72 -10.41 -10.27
C TYR A 48 -2.42 -11.19 -10.45
N ASP A 49 -1.33 -10.54 -10.84
CA ASP A 49 0.00 -11.14 -10.90
C ASP A 49 0.79 -10.93 -9.60
N GLY A 50 0.82 -11.98 -8.77
CA GLY A 50 1.64 -12.06 -7.54
C GLY A 50 3.01 -12.71 -7.71
N SER A 51 3.38 -13.16 -8.91
CA SER A 51 4.55 -14.02 -9.16
C SER A 51 5.89 -13.36 -8.83
N ARG A 52 5.97 -12.05 -8.96
CA ARG A 52 7.20 -11.26 -8.75
C ARG A 52 7.45 -10.87 -7.30
N HIS A 53 6.48 -11.10 -6.41
CA HIS A 53 6.66 -10.75 -4.99
C HIS A 53 7.85 -11.49 -4.37
N ARG A 54 8.61 -10.77 -3.54
CA ARG A 54 9.66 -11.30 -2.65
C ARG A 54 9.52 -10.67 -1.29
N ALA A 55 9.53 -11.51 -0.26
CA ALA A 55 9.47 -11.05 1.11
C ALA A 55 10.70 -10.20 1.45
N LYS A 56 10.49 -9.06 2.11
CA LYS A 56 11.53 -8.18 2.61
C LYS A 56 11.19 -7.71 4.02
N PRO A 57 12.19 -7.38 4.86
CA PRO A 57 11.93 -6.85 6.19
C PRO A 57 11.47 -5.38 6.10
N PHE A 58 10.64 -4.98 7.06
CA PHE A 58 10.40 -3.58 7.35
C PHE A 58 11.55 -3.02 8.17
N THR A 59 12.09 -1.88 7.80
CA THR A 59 13.25 -1.24 8.45
C THR A 59 12.93 0.19 8.87
N ALA A 60 13.77 0.80 9.68
CA ALA A 60 13.64 2.22 10.05
C ALA A 60 13.61 3.14 8.81
N ALA A 61 14.38 2.81 7.76
CA ALA A 61 14.37 3.56 6.51
C ALA A 61 12.99 3.51 5.82
N SER A 62 12.24 2.42 6.01
CA SER A 62 10.90 2.28 5.42
C SER A 62 9.92 3.37 5.87
N PHE A 63 10.09 3.95 7.07
CA PHE A 63 9.27 5.08 7.51
C PHE A 63 9.53 6.35 6.71
N THR A 64 10.79 6.64 6.39
CA THR A 64 11.17 7.85 5.64
C THR A 64 10.91 7.70 4.14
N GLU A 65 10.95 6.50 3.61
CA GLU A 65 10.74 6.17 2.20
C GLU A 65 9.26 6.11 1.80
N ASN A 66 8.35 5.98 2.77
CA ASN A 66 6.93 5.82 2.52
C ASN A 66 6.11 6.97 3.11
N ASP A 67 5.07 7.39 2.38
CA ASP A 67 4.11 8.40 2.82
C ASP A 67 3.04 7.81 3.75
N LEU A 68 2.77 6.50 3.62
CA LEU A 68 1.78 5.75 4.39
C LEU A 68 2.28 4.34 4.67
N VAL A 69 2.07 3.86 5.89
CA VAL A 69 2.39 2.50 6.34
C VAL A 69 1.09 1.81 6.75
N VAL A 70 0.72 0.75 6.02
CA VAL A 70 -0.56 0.07 6.22
C VAL A 70 -0.33 -1.29 6.86
N ALA A 71 -0.74 -1.43 8.11
CA ALA A 71 -0.72 -2.68 8.84
C ALA A 71 -1.96 -3.54 8.49
N LEU A 72 -1.80 -4.85 8.47
CA LEU A 72 -2.91 -5.78 8.19
C LEU A 72 -3.65 -6.20 9.45
N ASP A 73 -3.02 -6.09 10.63
CA ASP A 73 -3.63 -6.38 11.93
C ASP A 73 -3.10 -5.45 13.03
N ARG A 74 -3.77 -5.48 14.18
CA ARG A 74 -3.39 -4.65 15.35
C ARG A 74 -2.06 -5.05 15.98
N THR A 75 -1.61 -6.28 15.80
CA THR A 75 -0.29 -6.72 16.31
C THR A 75 0.81 -6.04 15.51
N HIS A 76 0.70 -6.07 14.18
CA HIS A 76 1.64 -5.37 13.29
C HIS A 76 1.55 -3.85 13.46
N GLU A 77 0.35 -3.28 13.58
CA GLU A 77 0.18 -1.85 13.87
C GLU A 77 0.95 -1.43 15.12
N ARG A 78 0.76 -2.16 16.23
CA ARG A 78 1.46 -1.88 17.50
C ARG A 78 2.97 -1.96 17.36
N ILE A 79 3.48 -3.00 16.69
CA ILE A 79 4.92 -3.17 16.45
C ILE A 79 5.47 -2.00 15.63
N LEU A 80 4.81 -1.64 14.54
CA LEU A 80 5.23 -0.56 13.66
C LEU A 80 5.21 0.80 14.39
N ARG A 81 4.18 1.09 15.20
CA ARG A 81 4.16 2.29 16.02
C ARG A 81 5.29 2.36 17.02
N GLN A 82 5.65 1.23 17.65
CA GLN A 82 6.81 1.15 18.56
C GLN A 82 8.16 1.34 17.85
N TRP A 83 8.24 0.99 16.55
CA TRP A 83 9.46 1.15 15.75
C TRP A 83 9.58 2.53 15.12
N ALA A 84 8.50 3.32 15.11
CA ALA A 84 8.51 4.66 14.55
C ALA A 84 9.49 5.56 15.34
N PRO A 85 10.40 6.28 14.66
CA PRO A 85 11.42 7.08 15.31
C PRO A 85 10.88 8.36 15.98
N ASP A 86 9.72 8.83 15.54
CA ASP A 86 9.06 10.05 16.00
C ASP A 86 7.53 9.99 15.76
N GLU A 87 6.80 10.98 16.28
CA GLU A 87 5.35 11.09 16.17
C GLU A 87 4.86 11.27 14.73
N ASP A 88 5.64 11.96 13.89
CA ASP A 88 5.29 12.14 12.47
C ASP A 88 5.32 10.82 11.71
N GLN A 89 6.31 9.98 11.99
CA GLN A 89 6.42 8.65 11.39
C GLN A 89 5.38 7.68 11.97
N GLU A 90 5.11 7.77 13.27
CA GLU A 90 4.04 7.00 13.91
C GLU A 90 2.67 7.34 13.30
N GLY A 91 2.43 8.62 13.03
CA GLY A 91 1.20 9.10 12.40
C GLY A 91 0.92 8.53 11.00
N LYS A 92 1.94 7.97 10.32
CA LYS A 92 1.78 7.30 9.02
C LYS A 92 1.18 5.89 9.15
N VAL A 93 1.18 5.28 10.35
CA VAL A 93 0.74 3.90 10.53
C VAL A 93 -0.78 3.84 10.69
N THR A 94 -1.41 3.01 9.89
CA THR A 94 -2.87 2.77 9.91
C THR A 94 -3.20 1.31 9.62
N LEU A 95 -4.41 0.88 9.93
CA LEU A 95 -4.93 -0.45 9.61
C LEU A 95 -5.63 -0.47 8.25
N LEU A 96 -5.41 -1.51 7.45
CA LEU A 96 -6.06 -1.65 6.14
C LEU A 96 -7.58 -1.68 6.25
N LEU A 97 -8.12 -2.49 7.18
CA LEU A 97 -9.57 -2.65 7.33
C LEU A 97 -10.27 -1.41 7.92
N ALA A 98 -9.53 -0.41 8.42
CA ALA A 98 -10.10 0.89 8.78
C ALA A 98 -10.71 1.64 7.58
N PHE A 99 -10.37 1.25 6.36
CA PHE A 99 -10.91 1.80 5.12
C PHE A 99 -12.12 1.03 4.58
N ASP A 100 -12.52 -0.05 5.22
CA ASP A 100 -13.78 -0.75 4.95
C ASP A 100 -14.83 -0.38 6.00
N ARG A 101 -15.85 0.40 5.61
CA ARG A 101 -16.90 0.86 6.52
C ARG A 101 -17.79 -0.26 7.08
N ALA A 102 -17.77 -1.43 6.44
CA ALA A 102 -18.54 -2.59 6.87
C ALA A 102 -17.72 -3.55 7.75
N ALA A 103 -16.42 -3.28 7.94
CA ALA A 103 -15.58 -4.14 8.75
C ALA A 103 -15.94 -4.03 10.24
N GLU A 104 -16.36 -5.14 10.83
CA GLU A 104 -16.61 -5.25 12.27
C GLU A 104 -15.32 -5.47 13.05
N ASN A 105 -14.31 -6.06 12.42
CA ASN A 105 -12.96 -6.28 12.96
C ASN A 105 -11.94 -5.63 12.03
N LEU A 106 -10.88 -5.05 12.61
CA LEU A 106 -9.83 -4.37 11.86
C LEU A 106 -8.61 -5.25 11.56
N ASP A 107 -8.65 -6.53 11.96
CA ASP A 107 -7.59 -7.50 11.72
C ASP A 107 -7.91 -8.33 10.47
N VAL A 108 -7.04 -8.28 9.46
CA VAL A 108 -7.08 -9.21 8.34
C VAL A 108 -6.59 -10.58 8.84
N PRO A 109 -7.40 -11.64 8.75
CA PRO A 109 -6.98 -12.96 9.20
C PRO A 109 -5.77 -13.48 8.41
N ASP A 110 -4.83 -14.15 9.08
CA ASP A 110 -3.75 -14.86 8.41
C ASP A 110 -4.26 -16.24 7.91
N PRO A 111 -4.33 -16.45 6.58
CA PRO A 111 -4.86 -17.71 6.04
C PRO A 111 -3.85 -18.85 6.02
N TYR A 112 -2.62 -18.66 6.52
CA TYR A 112 -1.50 -19.61 6.34
C TYR A 112 -1.83 -21.05 6.77
N TYR A 113 -2.58 -21.23 7.87
CA TYR A 113 -3.00 -22.55 8.36
C TYR A 113 -4.42 -22.95 7.93
N ALA A 114 -5.03 -22.20 7.03
CA ALA A 114 -6.40 -22.39 6.61
C ALA A 114 -6.50 -23.03 5.20
N ASP A 115 -7.73 -23.28 4.77
CA ASP A 115 -8.06 -23.82 3.46
C ASP A 115 -8.05 -22.76 2.34
N THR A 116 -8.20 -23.19 1.10
CA THR A 116 -8.21 -22.32 -0.08
C THR A 116 -9.35 -21.29 -0.03
N ALA A 117 -10.52 -21.65 0.53
CA ALA A 117 -11.67 -20.76 0.61
C ALA A 117 -11.38 -19.57 1.54
N THR A 118 -10.57 -19.79 2.58
CA THR A 118 -10.11 -18.72 3.47
C THR A 118 -9.20 -17.73 2.74
N PHE A 119 -8.30 -18.20 1.85
CA PHE A 119 -7.47 -17.30 1.02
C PHE A 119 -8.33 -16.40 0.14
N ASP A 120 -9.39 -16.94 -0.48
CA ASP A 120 -10.32 -16.16 -1.31
C ASP A 120 -11.11 -15.13 -0.49
N SER A 121 -11.52 -15.50 0.73
CA SER A 121 -12.22 -14.60 1.65
C SER A 121 -11.33 -13.45 2.12
N VAL A 122 -10.08 -13.75 2.50
CA VAL A 122 -9.07 -12.75 2.87
C VAL A 122 -8.78 -11.80 1.70
N LEU A 123 -8.65 -12.34 0.48
CA LEU A 123 -8.44 -11.52 -0.71
C LEU A 123 -9.62 -10.56 -0.95
N ALA A 124 -10.86 -11.01 -0.79
CA ALA A 124 -12.05 -10.17 -0.94
C ALA A 124 -12.09 -9.02 0.10
N MET A 125 -11.69 -9.28 1.35
CA MET A 125 -11.56 -8.24 2.38
C MET A 125 -10.51 -7.21 1.98
N ILE A 126 -9.33 -7.66 1.55
CA ILE A 126 -8.23 -6.81 1.09
C ILE A 126 -8.66 -5.94 -0.10
N GLU A 127 -9.35 -6.51 -1.08
CA GLU A 127 -9.87 -5.76 -2.23
C GLU A 127 -10.84 -4.65 -1.82
N THR A 128 -11.75 -4.95 -0.90
CA THR A 128 -12.75 -3.97 -0.44
C THR A 128 -12.10 -2.82 0.30
N ALA A 129 -11.21 -3.14 1.24
CA ALA A 129 -10.48 -2.13 2.01
C ALA A 129 -9.50 -1.32 1.14
N SER A 130 -8.81 -1.97 0.18
CA SER A 130 -7.93 -1.28 -0.78
C SER A 130 -8.69 -0.26 -1.64
N ARG A 131 -9.90 -0.60 -2.09
CA ARG A 131 -10.79 0.37 -2.78
C ARG A 131 -11.18 1.52 -1.87
N GLY A 132 -11.43 1.26 -0.59
CA GLY A 132 -11.71 2.28 0.42
C GLY A 132 -10.54 3.24 0.62
N LEU A 133 -9.35 2.71 0.82
CA LEU A 133 -8.11 3.46 0.94
C LEU A 133 -7.86 4.31 -0.32
N PHE A 134 -7.95 3.71 -1.50
CA PHE A 134 -7.74 4.41 -2.77
C PHE A 134 -8.66 5.62 -2.91
N ARG A 135 -9.96 5.47 -2.62
CA ARG A 135 -10.94 6.59 -2.67
C ARG A 135 -10.56 7.75 -1.74
N GLN A 136 -9.89 7.49 -0.62
CA GLN A 136 -9.42 8.56 0.27
C GLN A 136 -8.16 9.26 -0.26
N LEU A 137 -7.27 8.53 -0.92
CA LEU A 137 -6.01 9.07 -1.45
C LEU A 137 -6.17 9.79 -2.79
N GLU A 138 -7.07 9.31 -3.64
CA GLU A 138 -7.22 9.76 -5.03
C GLU A 138 -7.38 11.28 -5.18
N PRO A 139 -8.22 12.00 -4.41
CA PRO A 139 -8.39 13.45 -4.59
C PRO A 139 -7.10 14.23 -4.35
N ALA A 140 -6.34 13.87 -3.30
CA ALA A 140 -5.06 14.52 -2.99
C ALA A 140 -4.00 14.24 -4.06
N LEU A 141 -3.94 13.00 -4.56
CA LEU A 141 -3.02 12.61 -5.63
C LEU A 141 -3.31 13.37 -6.93
N ARG A 142 -4.57 13.42 -7.37
CA ARG A 142 -4.95 14.15 -8.59
C ARG A 142 -4.73 15.66 -8.46
N SER A 143 -5.00 16.25 -7.29
CA SER A 143 -4.72 17.67 -7.02
C SER A 143 -3.22 17.97 -7.13
N SER A 144 -2.36 17.16 -6.52
CA SER A 144 -0.91 17.34 -6.57
C SER A 144 -0.34 17.22 -7.99
N LEU A 145 -0.88 16.30 -8.79
CA LEU A 145 -0.49 16.13 -10.19
C LEU A 145 -0.92 17.33 -11.06
N GLY A 146 -2.13 17.85 -10.86
CA GLY A 146 -2.61 19.06 -11.54
C GLY A 146 -1.72 20.27 -11.25
N GLN A 147 -1.34 20.48 -10.00
CA GLN A 147 -0.44 21.57 -9.61
C GLN A 147 0.95 21.44 -10.21
N ARG A 148 1.51 20.21 -10.26
CA ARG A 148 2.81 19.96 -10.92
C ARG A 148 2.77 20.23 -12.42
N ALA A 149 1.68 19.86 -13.10
CA ALA A 149 1.50 20.12 -14.51
C ALA A 149 1.43 21.63 -14.81
N GLN A 150 0.69 22.39 -14.00
CA GLN A 150 0.60 23.86 -14.15
C GLN A 150 1.94 24.57 -13.93
N ARG A 151 2.75 24.14 -12.96
CA ARG A 151 4.09 24.71 -12.71
C ARG A 151 5.05 24.48 -13.88
N ARG A 152 4.90 23.39 -14.63
CA ARG A 152 5.74 23.07 -15.80
C ARG A 152 5.37 23.87 -17.05
N THR A 153 4.14 24.39 -17.12
CA THR A 153 3.62 25.16 -18.27
C THR A 153 3.75 26.67 -18.12
N THR A 154 4.15 27.18 -16.95
CA THR A 154 4.41 28.63 -16.76
C THR A 154 5.84 28.94 -17.19
N PRO A 155 6.06 29.66 -18.32
CA PRO A 155 7.41 30.07 -18.72
C PRO A 155 7.98 31.06 -17.69
N SER A 156 9.20 30.85 -17.26
CA SER A 156 9.97 31.84 -16.50
C SER A 156 10.04 33.13 -17.31
N GLN A 157 9.36 34.18 -16.88
CA GLN A 157 9.57 35.53 -17.42
C GLN A 157 10.96 35.97 -16.94
N TYR A 158 11.94 35.67 -17.75
CA TYR A 158 13.27 36.23 -17.61
C TYR A 158 13.19 37.68 -18.02
N SER A 159 13.13 38.60 -17.07
CA SER A 159 13.36 40.05 -17.31
C SER A 159 14.82 40.22 -17.67
N SER A 160 15.08 40.53 -18.92
CA SER A 160 16.39 41.01 -19.35
C SER A 160 16.71 42.33 -18.64
N PRO A 161 17.91 42.54 -18.08
CA PRO A 161 18.31 43.83 -17.59
C PRO A 161 18.55 44.75 -18.82
N GLN A 162 17.82 45.84 -18.84
CA GLN A 162 18.11 46.91 -19.78
C GLN A 162 19.38 47.64 -19.33
N ASN A 163 20.32 47.75 -20.25
CA ASN A 163 21.52 48.57 -20.22
C ASN A 163 21.16 50.05 -20.25
#